data_4bad0cbe8a3f021981875c8bffd4bc5e
#
_entry.id   4bad0cbe8a3f021981875c8bffd4bc5e
#
_cell.length_a   1.000
_cell.length_b   1.000
_cell.length_c   1.000
_cell.angle_alpha   90.00
_cell.angle_beta   90.00
_cell.angle_gamma   90.00
#
_symmetry.space_group_name_H-M   'P 1'
#
loop_
_entity.id
_entity.type
_entity.pdbx_description
1 polymer ?
#
loop_
_entity_poly.entity_id
_entity_poly.type
_entity_poly.pdbx_seq_one_letter_code
_entity_poly.pdbx_strand_id
1 'polypeptide(L)'
;MFFSGQNNSRLAPVSDAVHAEIIASLYGTPVPVLFAGIGLAIVGSIAARETGDALTAVLTAFGVVLSLIRTIDLFSYRRRVAGTPLTRAEVVVWEWRYGAGSVAMALIIGLFAARSVMLDDGICSIMAIGLGFGFGAGVVSRLSLRPIIAILDLGVIGVPPITAAFAQQFDAPHVGLGLLMTIYMVGSFEMVRMSHKSTLNQMTLKQQFEQLARTDPMTGLLNRSVLATDLARIVAERGQARVVVHTIDLDHFKAANDRFGHPVGDALLKQVAARLQGVARQGDLIVRMGGDEFILVQKSVSGRDDAERMAKRIFESVSAPYCIDDHDIVIGASIGIAISPDDGETVEALLSRSDKALYEAKTLRGGFVFAQDLASMPSAAPAGETPVHQRAA
;
A
#
# COMPACT_ATOMS: atom_id res chain seq x y z
N MET A 1 -34.86 -8.04 -20.89
CA MET A 1 -35.29 -8.88 -19.77
C MET A 1 -34.14 -9.78 -19.32
N PHE A 2 -33.03 -9.20 -18.83
CA PHE A 2 -31.89 -9.91 -18.21
C PHE A 2 -31.09 -8.91 -17.33
N PHE A 3 -31.77 -8.39 -16.30
CA PHE A 3 -31.10 -7.72 -15.19
C PHE A 3 -31.93 -8.04 -13.94
N SER A 4 -31.65 -9.16 -13.31
CA SER A 4 -32.17 -9.44 -11.97
C SER A 4 -31.17 -10.35 -11.25
N GLY A 5 -30.61 -9.81 -10.20
CA GLY A 5 -30.17 -10.56 -9.03
C GLY A 5 -28.76 -11.09 -9.06
N GLN A 6 -27.81 -10.30 -8.56
CA GLN A 6 -26.81 -10.88 -7.64
C GLN A 6 -26.03 -9.78 -6.91
N ASN A 7 -26.19 -9.80 -5.61
CA ASN A 7 -25.29 -9.32 -4.55
C ASN A 7 -24.65 -7.94 -4.72
N ASN A 8 -25.33 -6.94 -4.17
CA ASN A 8 -24.69 -5.73 -3.63
C ASN A 8 -23.83 -6.10 -2.40
N SER A 9 -22.75 -6.82 -2.57
CA SER A 9 -21.65 -6.75 -1.65
C SER A 9 -21.00 -5.37 -1.90
N ARG A 10 -21.40 -4.38 -1.11
CA ARG A 10 -20.69 -3.11 -0.99
C ARG A 10 -19.23 -3.50 -0.69
N LEU A 11 -18.36 -3.37 -1.66
CA LEU A 11 -16.92 -3.48 -1.47
C LEU A 11 -16.59 -2.60 -0.26
N ALA A 12 -16.01 -3.21 0.77
CA ALA A 12 -15.54 -2.48 1.93
C ALA A 12 -14.68 -1.31 1.43
N PRO A 13 -14.80 -0.12 2.00
CA PRO A 13 -14.02 1.02 1.57
C PRO A 13 -12.55 0.63 1.62
N VAL A 14 -11.87 0.78 0.47
CA VAL A 14 -10.42 0.53 0.35
C VAL A 14 -9.74 1.31 1.47
N SER A 15 -8.91 0.64 2.28
CA SER A 15 -8.25 1.31 3.40
C SER A 15 -7.40 2.48 2.88
N ASP A 16 -7.26 3.54 3.66
CA ASP A 16 -6.50 4.73 3.25
C ASP A 16 -5.06 4.38 2.85
N ALA A 17 -4.47 3.36 3.48
CA ALA A 17 -3.13 2.84 3.14
C ALA A 17 -3.08 2.23 1.73
N VAL A 18 -4.06 1.40 1.36
CA VAL A 18 -4.15 0.80 0.02
C VAL A 18 -4.43 1.87 -1.03
N HIS A 19 -5.25 2.87 -0.71
CA HIS A 19 -5.49 4.00 -1.61
C HIS A 19 -4.18 4.77 -1.87
N ALA A 20 -3.39 5.07 -0.84
CA ALA A 20 -2.10 5.73 -1.00
C ALA A 20 -1.12 4.91 -1.84
N GLU A 21 -1.08 3.58 -1.66
CA GLU A 21 -0.22 2.67 -2.44
C GLU A 21 -0.60 2.66 -3.92
N ILE A 22 -1.90 2.63 -4.25
CA ILE A 22 -2.38 2.73 -5.63
C ILE A 22 -1.92 4.04 -6.27
N ILE A 23 -2.07 5.19 -5.57
CA ILE A 23 -1.63 6.48 -6.11
C ILE A 23 -0.11 6.53 -6.25
N ALA A 24 0.65 5.99 -5.29
CA ALA A 24 2.10 5.88 -5.39
C ALA A 24 2.54 5.10 -6.64
N SER A 25 1.82 4.03 -7.01
CA SER A 25 2.11 3.26 -8.21
C SER A 25 1.94 4.06 -9.51
N LEU A 26 0.97 5.00 -9.57
CA LEU A 26 0.76 5.88 -10.73
C LEU A 26 1.92 6.85 -10.93
N TYR A 27 2.51 7.34 -9.84
CA TYR A 27 3.67 8.24 -9.85
C TYR A 27 5.01 7.49 -9.86
N GLY A 28 4.99 6.15 -9.88
CA GLY A 28 6.17 5.28 -9.75
C GLY A 28 7.20 5.43 -10.87
N THR A 29 6.79 5.68 -12.13
CA THR A 29 7.70 5.81 -13.25
C THR A 29 7.36 7.00 -14.15
N PRO A 30 8.35 7.85 -14.53
CA PRO A 30 8.15 8.97 -15.44
C PRO A 30 8.04 8.55 -16.91
N VAL A 31 8.49 7.33 -17.24
CA VAL A 31 8.70 6.85 -18.60
C VAL A 31 7.47 7.04 -19.53
N PRO A 32 6.25 6.63 -19.15
CA PRO A 32 5.09 6.78 -20.03
C PRO A 32 4.69 8.23 -20.28
N VAL A 33 4.88 9.10 -19.30
CA VAL A 33 4.59 10.54 -19.43
C VAL A 33 5.56 11.18 -20.41
N LEU A 34 6.85 10.85 -20.29
CA LEU A 34 7.89 11.34 -21.18
C LEU A 34 7.71 10.80 -22.61
N PHE A 35 7.43 9.51 -22.77
CA PHE A 35 7.24 8.92 -24.10
C PHE A 35 6.02 9.48 -24.83
N ALA A 36 4.93 9.79 -24.16
CA ALA A 36 3.79 10.47 -24.75
C ALA A 36 4.20 11.85 -25.30
N GLY A 37 4.96 12.62 -24.52
CA GLY A 37 5.45 13.95 -24.94
C GLY A 37 6.46 13.88 -26.09
N ILE A 38 7.43 12.97 -26.01
CA ILE A 38 8.43 12.76 -27.05
C ILE A 38 7.78 12.26 -28.35
N GLY A 39 6.88 11.27 -28.23
CA GLY A 39 6.13 10.76 -29.38
C GLY A 39 5.32 11.85 -30.08
N LEU A 40 4.60 12.67 -29.30
CA LEU A 40 3.85 13.79 -29.86
C LEU A 40 4.78 14.87 -30.46
N ALA A 41 5.93 15.15 -29.85
CA ALA A 41 6.90 16.10 -30.38
C ALA A 41 7.44 15.63 -31.74
N ILE A 42 7.78 14.35 -31.87
CA ILE A 42 8.29 13.78 -33.14
C ILE A 42 7.19 13.77 -34.19
N VAL A 43 6.08 13.08 -33.93
CA VAL A 43 5.00 12.90 -34.90
C VAL A 43 4.35 14.22 -35.25
N GLY A 44 4.09 15.06 -34.26
CA GLY A 44 3.47 16.35 -34.42
C GLY A 44 4.34 17.35 -35.21
N SER A 45 5.67 17.35 -34.98
CA SER A 45 6.58 18.19 -35.76
C SER A 45 6.68 17.78 -37.22
N ILE A 46 6.65 16.48 -37.50
CA ILE A 46 6.61 15.96 -38.86
C ILE A 46 5.29 16.36 -39.52
N ALA A 47 4.16 16.05 -38.88
CA ALA A 47 2.83 16.37 -39.42
C ALA A 47 2.63 17.88 -39.66
N ALA A 48 3.07 18.74 -38.75
CA ALA A 48 2.97 20.18 -38.90
C ALA A 48 3.81 20.72 -40.08
N ARG A 49 4.98 20.11 -40.34
CA ARG A 49 5.84 20.49 -41.49
C ARG A 49 5.26 20.03 -42.83
N GLU A 50 4.83 18.77 -42.92
CA GLU A 50 4.31 18.19 -44.14
C GLU A 50 2.98 18.84 -44.56
N THR A 51 2.08 19.08 -43.60
CA THR A 51 0.76 19.64 -43.89
C THR A 51 0.72 21.16 -43.86
N GLY A 52 1.70 21.86 -43.30
CA GLY A 52 1.67 23.32 -43.10
C GLY A 52 0.55 23.80 -42.16
N ASP A 53 -0.14 22.88 -41.46
CA ASP A 53 -1.33 23.20 -40.63
C ASP A 53 -0.98 23.79 -39.26
N ALA A 54 -1.44 25.03 -39.05
CA ALA A 54 -1.17 25.74 -37.80
C ALA A 54 -1.81 25.08 -36.58
N LEU A 55 -2.98 24.46 -36.68
CA LEU A 55 -3.66 23.79 -35.59
C LEU A 55 -2.87 22.56 -35.11
N THR A 56 -2.35 21.78 -36.05
CA THR A 56 -1.46 20.64 -35.78
C THR A 56 -0.22 21.09 -35.02
N ALA A 57 0.41 22.20 -35.42
CA ALA A 57 1.57 22.77 -34.70
C ALA A 57 1.21 23.22 -33.28
N VAL A 58 0.07 23.89 -33.11
CA VAL A 58 -0.43 24.35 -31.80
C VAL A 58 -0.72 23.17 -30.87
N LEU A 59 -1.45 22.14 -31.32
CA LEU A 59 -1.75 20.96 -30.53
C LEU A 59 -0.46 20.23 -30.09
N THR A 60 0.52 20.14 -30.99
CA THR A 60 1.84 19.56 -30.69
C THR A 60 2.53 20.37 -29.61
N ALA A 61 2.61 21.70 -29.72
CA ALA A 61 3.25 22.55 -28.72
C ALA A 61 2.57 22.43 -27.35
N PHE A 62 1.23 22.49 -27.30
CA PHE A 62 0.48 22.31 -26.06
C PHE A 62 0.71 20.94 -25.40
N GLY A 63 0.72 19.86 -26.18
CA GLY A 63 0.95 18.53 -25.64
C GLY A 63 2.38 18.34 -25.11
N VAL A 64 3.38 18.90 -25.76
CA VAL A 64 4.76 18.89 -25.27
C VAL A 64 4.87 19.67 -23.95
N VAL A 65 4.30 20.88 -23.87
CA VAL A 65 4.26 21.68 -22.65
C VAL A 65 3.54 20.93 -21.52
N LEU A 66 2.39 20.33 -21.81
CA LEU A 66 1.65 19.53 -20.82
C LEU A 66 2.45 18.33 -20.33
N SER A 67 3.19 17.64 -21.22
CA SER A 67 4.07 16.53 -20.84
C SER A 67 5.17 16.99 -19.88
N LEU A 68 5.76 18.16 -20.10
CA LEU A 68 6.76 18.76 -19.19
C LEU A 68 6.13 19.09 -17.84
N ILE A 69 4.94 19.71 -17.82
CA ILE A 69 4.21 20.02 -16.58
C ILE A 69 3.92 18.73 -15.80
N ARG A 70 3.42 17.68 -16.46
CA ARG A 70 3.17 16.38 -15.82
C ARG A 70 4.44 15.72 -15.29
N THR A 71 5.55 15.89 -15.97
CA THR A 71 6.84 15.40 -15.51
C THR A 71 7.29 16.13 -14.23
N ILE A 72 7.15 17.46 -14.19
CA ILE A 72 7.42 18.27 -12.99
C ILE A 72 6.50 17.84 -11.84
N ASP A 73 5.21 17.61 -12.13
CA ASP A 73 4.22 17.16 -11.14
C ASP A 73 4.62 15.81 -10.52
N LEU A 74 5.11 14.89 -11.33
CA LEU A 74 5.59 13.58 -10.89
C LEU A 74 6.82 13.70 -9.95
N PHE A 75 7.78 14.56 -10.28
CA PHE A 75 8.93 14.82 -9.39
C PHE A 75 8.50 15.55 -8.11
N SER A 76 7.51 16.44 -8.17
CA SER A 76 6.94 17.13 -7.01
C SER A 76 6.28 16.15 -6.05
N TYR A 77 5.51 15.18 -6.57
CA TYR A 77 4.95 14.08 -5.77
C TYR A 77 6.05 13.30 -5.05
N ARG A 78 7.09 12.87 -5.77
CA ARG A 78 8.20 12.10 -5.18
C ARG A 78 8.92 12.85 -4.06
N ARG A 79 9.16 14.15 -4.25
CA ARG A 79 9.75 15.00 -3.20
C ARG A 79 8.84 15.13 -1.99
N ARG A 80 7.52 15.25 -2.20
CA ARG A 80 6.54 15.37 -1.10
C ARG A 80 6.47 14.08 -0.27
N VAL A 81 6.46 12.91 -0.92
CA VAL A 81 6.37 11.60 -0.24
C VAL A 81 7.65 11.24 0.51
N ALA A 82 8.82 11.73 0.08
CA ALA A 82 10.09 11.47 0.76
C ALA A 82 10.16 12.10 2.18
N GLY A 83 9.31 13.09 2.50
CA GLY A 83 9.34 13.79 3.79
C GLY A 83 8.46 13.16 4.86
N THR A 84 7.17 13.07 4.63
CA THR A 84 6.18 12.58 5.61
C THR A 84 5.06 11.82 4.92
N PRO A 85 4.39 10.86 5.59
CA PRO A 85 3.22 10.18 5.04
C PRO A 85 2.15 11.17 4.58
N LEU A 86 1.48 10.85 3.47
CA LEU A 86 0.41 11.68 2.93
C LEU A 86 -0.86 11.53 3.78
N THR A 87 -1.55 12.64 4.01
CA THR A 87 -2.90 12.62 4.55
C THR A 87 -3.90 12.14 3.48
N ARG A 88 -5.07 11.65 3.91
CA ARG A 88 -6.14 11.23 2.99
C ARG A 88 -6.54 12.33 1.99
N ALA A 89 -6.62 13.57 2.45
CA ALA A 89 -6.95 14.70 1.58
C ALA A 89 -5.87 14.94 0.51
N GLU A 90 -4.60 14.84 0.86
CA GLU A 90 -3.49 14.96 -0.08
C GLU A 90 -3.49 13.83 -1.13
N VAL A 91 -3.78 12.59 -0.72
CA VAL A 91 -3.88 11.45 -1.65
C VAL A 91 -4.94 11.71 -2.72
N VAL A 92 -6.12 12.22 -2.32
CA VAL A 92 -7.19 12.59 -3.26
C VAL A 92 -6.77 13.71 -4.20
N VAL A 93 -6.09 14.74 -3.71
CA VAL A 93 -5.59 15.85 -4.55
C VAL A 93 -4.58 15.34 -5.59
N TRP A 94 -3.65 14.46 -5.20
CA TRP A 94 -2.69 13.88 -6.14
C TRP A 94 -3.35 12.97 -7.16
N GLU A 95 -4.37 12.20 -6.76
CA GLU A 95 -5.19 11.40 -7.69
C GLU A 95 -5.86 12.27 -8.76
N TRP A 96 -6.51 13.37 -8.37
CA TRP A 96 -7.16 14.31 -9.28
C TRP A 96 -6.16 15.00 -10.21
N ARG A 97 -5.00 15.40 -9.71
CA ARG A 97 -3.94 16.02 -10.53
C ARG A 97 -3.45 15.05 -11.60
N TYR A 98 -3.19 13.80 -11.22
CA TYR A 98 -2.78 12.77 -12.18
C TYR A 98 -3.87 12.52 -13.23
N GLY A 99 -5.11 12.31 -12.81
CA GLY A 99 -6.25 12.06 -13.68
C GLY A 99 -6.51 13.22 -14.65
N ALA A 100 -6.56 14.45 -14.16
CA ALA A 100 -6.76 15.64 -15.00
C ALA A 100 -5.65 15.81 -16.06
N GLY A 101 -4.39 15.61 -15.64
CA GLY A 101 -3.25 15.65 -16.55
C GLY A 101 -3.29 14.53 -17.61
N SER A 102 -3.77 13.33 -17.24
CA SER A 102 -3.93 12.19 -18.15
C SER A 102 -5.02 12.46 -19.19
N VAL A 103 -6.21 12.86 -18.75
CA VAL A 103 -7.35 13.18 -19.62
C VAL A 103 -7.03 14.35 -20.55
N ALA A 104 -6.35 15.38 -20.07
CA ALA A 104 -5.94 16.51 -20.93
C ALA A 104 -4.96 16.06 -22.03
N MET A 105 -4.01 15.16 -21.70
CA MET A 105 -3.07 14.63 -22.69
C MET A 105 -3.79 13.73 -23.71
N ALA A 106 -4.72 12.89 -23.25
CA ALA A 106 -5.57 12.06 -24.10
C ALA A 106 -6.39 12.91 -25.08
N LEU A 107 -6.95 14.04 -24.59
CA LEU A 107 -7.69 14.99 -25.42
C LEU A 107 -6.81 15.60 -26.52
N ILE A 108 -5.62 16.08 -26.16
CA ILE A 108 -4.69 16.67 -27.13
C ILE A 108 -4.31 15.66 -28.20
N ILE A 109 -3.95 14.42 -27.82
CA ILE A 109 -3.60 13.36 -28.77
C ILE A 109 -4.81 12.99 -29.64
N GLY A 110 -6.02 12.90 -29.06
CA GLY A 110 -7.25 12.61 -29.78
C GLY A 110 -7.61 13.70 -30.81
N LEU A 111 -7.50 14.98 -30.42
CA LEU A 111 -7.74 16.10 -31.33
C LEU A 111 -6.65 16.19 -32.41
N PHE A 112 -5.40 15.92 -32.08
CA PHE A 112 -4.29 15.83 -33.02
C PHE A 112 -4.54 14.73 -34.05
N ALA A 113 -4.94 13.54 -33.62
CA ALA A 113 -5.27 12.42 -34.51
C ALA A 113 -6.49 12.75 -35.41
N ALA A 114 -7.53 13.35 -34.81
CA ALA A 114 -8.70 13.80 -35.60
C ALA A 114 -8.31 14.82 -36.68
N ARG A 115 -7.47 15.81 -36.31
CA ARG A 115 -7.01 16.82 -37.29
C ARG A 115 -6.17 16.19 -38.40
N SER A 116 -5.29 15.24 -38.08
CA SER A 116 -4.48 14.53 -39.08
C SER A 116 -5.37 13.74 -40.06
N VAL A 117 -6.41 13.07 -39.57
CA VAL A 117 -7.41 12.40 -40.43
C VAL A 117 -8.12 13.40 -41.34
N MET A 118 -8.52 14.58 -40.83
CA MET A 118 -9.22 15.62 -41.61
C MET A 118 -8.35 16.27 -42.68
N LEU A 119 -7.03 16.24 -42.54
CA LEU A 119 -6.09 16.78 -43.53
C LEU A 119 -5.84 15.80 -44.69
N ASP A 120 -6.34 14.57 -44.55
CA ASP A 120 -6.28 13.51 -45.59
C ASP A 120 -4.84 13.16 -46.05
N ASP A 121 -3.85 13.37 -45.14
CA ASP A 121 -2.49 12.88 -45.32
C ASP A 121 -2.36 11.48 -44.73
N GLY A 122 -2.26 10.48 -45.59
CA GLY A 122 -2.28 9.07 -45.16
C GLY A 122 -1.15 8.70 -44.18
N ILE A 123 0.07 9.23 -44.38
CA ILE A 123 1.21 8.93 -43.52
C ILE A 123 1.05 9.63 -42.16
N CYS A 124 0.74 10.92 -42.16
CA CYS A 124 0.51 11.67 -40.95
C CYS A 124 -0.65 11.09 -40.10
N SER A 125 -1.73 10.66 -40.77
CA SER A 125 -2.87 10.01 -40.12
C SER A 125 -2.48 8.68 -39.44
N ILE A 126 -1.73 7.82 -40.13
CA ILE A 126 -1.24 6.55 -39.56
C ILE A 126 -0.34 6.81 -38.36
N MET A 127 0.59 7.76 -38.45
CA MET A 127 1.49 8.11 -37.32
C MET A 127 0.70 8.66 -36.14
N ALA A 128 -0.25 9.54 -36.35
CA ALA A 128 -1.09 10.15 -35.32
C ALA A 128 -1.97 9.09 -34.61
N ILE A 129 -2.60 8.20 -35.39
CA ILE A 129 -3.41 7.10 -34.87
C ILE A 129 -2.52 6.09 -34.09
N GLY A 130 -1.34 5.76 -34.62
CA GLY A 130 -0.36 4.91 -33.94
C GLY A 130 0.08 5.48 -32.60
N LEU A 131 0.30 6.79 -32.49
CA LEU A 131 0.55 7.47 -31.24
C LEU A 131 -0.63 7.33 -30.26
N GLY A 132 -1.87 7.50 -30.74
CA GLY A 132 -3.10 7.32 -29.96
C GLY A 132 -3.23 5.90 -29.42
N PHE A 133 -2.98 4.90 -30.25
CA PHE A 133 -3.01 3.48 -29.84
C PHE A 133 -1.93 3.17 -28.80
N GLY A 134 -0.71 3.68 -28.96
CA GLY A 134 0.37 3.53 -27.99
C GLY A 134 0.02 4.14 -26.63
N PHE A 135 -0.55 5.34 -26.62
CA PHE A 135 -1.02 5.99 -25.40
C PHE A 135 -2.18 5.21 -24.76
N GLY A 136 -3.19 4.80 -25.55
CA GLY A 136 -4.32 4.01 -25.05
C GLY A 136 -3.90 2.67 -24.43
N ALA A 137 -2.93 1.97 -25.01
CA ALA A 137 -2.36 0.75 -24.45
C ALA A 137 -1.69 1.02 -23.09
N GLY A 138 -0.98 2.15 -22.97
CA GLY A 138 -0.41 2.61 -21.69
C GLY A 138 -1.47 2.90 -20.63
N VAL A 139 -2.60 3.51 -21.02
CA VAL A 139 -3.76 3.75 -20.15
C VAL A 139 -4.35 2.44 -19.63
N VAL A 140 -4.63 1.48 -20.51
CA VAL A 140 -5.16 0.16 -20.15
C VAL A 140 -4.25 -0.54 -19.16
N SER A 141 -2.94 -0.52 -19.39
CA SER A 141 -1.95 -1.19 -18.53
C SER A 141 -1.84 -0.57 -17.13
N ARG A 142 -1.92 0.75 -17.00
CA ARG A 142 -1.60 1.45 -15.74
C ARG A 142 -2.80 1.92 -14.96
N LEU A 143 -3.86 2.33 -15.65
CA LEU A 143 -5.05 2.92 -15.04
C LEU A 143 -6.18 1.92 -14.81
N SER A 144 -5.95 0.62 -15.03
CA SER A 144 -6.95 -0.42 -14.75
C SER A 144 -7.44 -0.43 -13.30
N LEU A 145 -6.62 0.00 -12.34
CA LEU A 145 -7.02 0.17 -10.93
C LEU A 145 -7.93 1.39 -10.71
N ARG A 146 -7.97 2.34 -11.66
CA ARG A 146 -8.82 3.54 -11.67
C ARG A 146 -9.67 3.58 -12.93
N PRO A 147 -10.66 2.66 -13.06
CA PRO A 147 -11.38 2.43 -14.31
C PRO A 147 -12.10 3.68 -14.82
N ILE A 148 -12.56 4.57 -13.93
CA ILE A 148 -13.20 5.82 -14.36
C ILE A 148 -12.24 6.70 -15.15
N ILE A 149 -11.00 6.90 -14.66
CA ILE A 149 -9.99 7.70 -15.35
C ILE A 149 -9.60 7.02 -16.67
N ALA A 150 -9.39 5.69 -16.66
CA ALA A 150 -9.04 4.94 -17.86
C ALA A 150 -10.13 5.02 -18.95
N ILE A 151 -11.41 4.91 -18.57
CA ILE A 151 -12.54 5.00 -19.50
C ILE A 151 -12.64 6.42 -20.08
N LEU A 152 -12.46 7.45 -19.26
CA LEU A 152 -12.44 8.84 -19.72
C LEU A 152 -11.29 9.07 -20.71
N ASP A 153 -10.06 8.62 -20.39
CA ASP A 153 -8.90 8.75 -21.27
C ASP A 153 -9.16 8.07 -22.63
N LEU A 154 -9.64 6.82 -22.63
CA LEU A 154 -9.93 6.07 -23.84
C LEU A 154 -11.07 6.70 -24.66
N GLY A 155 -12.10 7.22 -24.00
CA GLY A 155 -13.18 7.92 -24.69
C GLY A 155 -12.72 9.21 -25.37
N VAL A 156 -11.97 10.02 -24.62
CA VAL A 156 -11.50 11.33 -25.12
C VAL A 156 -10.44 11.19 -26.20
N ILE A 157 -9.60 10.16 -26.16
CA ILE A 157 -8.59 9.92 -27.22
C ILE A 157 -9.21 9.27 -28.46
N GLY A 158 -10.23 8.41 -28.31
CA GLY A 158 -10.81 7.65 -29.43
C GLY A 158 -11.93 8.37 -30.16
N VAL A 159 -12.83 9.06 -29.44
CA VAL A 159 -14.02 9.69 -30.07
C VAL A 159 -13.68 10.74 -31.15
N PRO A 160 -12.75 11.69 -30.93
CA PRO A 160 -12.46 12.69 -31.93
C PRO A 160 -11.98 12.12 -33.27
N PRO A 161 -10.98 11.22 -33.37
CA PRO A 161 -10.56 10.69 -34.66
C PRO A 161 -11.58 9.72 -35.28
N ILE A 162 -12.38 9.00 -34.47
CA ILE A 162 -13.50 8.18 -35.00
C ILE A 162 -14.52 9.08 -35.67
N THR A 163 -14.94 10.18 -35.01
CA THR A 163 -15.88 11.12 -35.61
C THR A 163 -15.32 11.80 -36.84
N ALA A 164 -14.02 12.15 -36.85
CA ALA A 164 -13.35 12.70 -38.00
C ALA A 164 -13.37 11.74 -39.19
N ALA A 165 -13.08 10.45 -38.97
CA ALA A 165 -13.09 9.43 -40.00
C ALA A 165 -14.47 9.24 -40.64
N PHE A 166 -15.56 9.24 -39.86
CA PHE A 166 -16.92 9.14 -40.37
C PHE A 166 -17.46 10.44 -40.95
N ALA A 167 -16.90 11.62 -40.58
CA ALA A 167 -17.32 12.91 -41.10
C ALA A 167 -16.66 13.27 -42.43
N GLN A 168 -15.56 12.63 -42.79
CA GLN A 168 -14.92 12.74 -44.12
C GLN A 168 -15.79 12.09 -45.20
N GLN A 169 -15.30 12.03 -46.41
CA GLN A 169 -16.02 11.38 -47.53
C GLN A 169 -16.37 9.94 -47.12
N PHE A 170 -17.63 9.53 -47.41
CA PHE A 170 -18.10 8.14 -47.16
C PHE A 170 -17.46 7.18 -48.19
N ASP A 171 -16.13 7.17 -48.23
CA ASP A 171 -15.36 6.21 -49.01
C ASP A 171 -14.93 5.01 -48.14
N ALA A 172 -14.58 3.91 -48.79
CA ALA A 172 -14.26 2.66 -48.11
C ALA A 172 -13.05 2.76 -47.12
N PRO A 173 -11.97 3.52 -47.43
CA PRO A 173 -10.85 3.69 -46.51
C PRO A 173 -11.22 4.40 -45.19
N HIS A 174 -11.93 5.53 -45.24
CA HIS A 174 -12.31 6.29 -44.08
C HIS A 174 -13.34 5.55 -43.20
N VAL A 175 -14.33 4.91 -43.82
CA VAL A 175 -15.28 4.05 -43.11
C VAL A 175 -14.56 2.87 -42.47
N GLY A 176 -13.65 2.22 -43.18
CA GLY A 176 -12.84 1.13 -42.65
C GLY A 176 -11.97 1.56 -41.42
N LEU A 177 -11.36 2.75 -41.53
CA LEU A 177 -10.58 3.33 -40.44
C LEU A 177 -11.45 3.60 -39.18
N GLY A 178 -12.60 4.25 -39.38
CA GLY A 178 -13.54 4.55 -38.29
C GLY A 178 -14.04 3.28 -37.57
N LEU A 179 -14.35 2.23 -38.34
CA LEU A 179 -14.74 0.93 -37.82
C LEU A 179 -13.60 0.28 -37.01
N LEU A 180 -12.38 0.25 -37.57
CA LEU A 180 -11.20 -0.31 -36.89
C LEU A 180 -10.93 0.40 -35.53
N MET A 181 -10.97 1.72 -35.54
CA MET A 181 -10.79 2.51 -34.31
C MET A 181 -11.91 2.27 -33.29
N THR A 182 -13.15 2.10 -33.74
CA THR A 182 -14.29 1.76 -32.88
C THR A 182 -14.11 0.39 -32.26
N ILE A 183 -13.70 -0.61 -33.03
CA ILE A 183 -13.41 -1.96 -32.53
C ILE A 183 -12.28 -1.90 -31.47
N TYR A 184 -11.20 -1.17 -31.76
CA TYR A 184 -10.10 -0.98 -30.81
C TYR A 184 -10.57 -0.31 -29.52
N MET A 185 -11.39 0.74 -29.60
CA MET A 185 -11.92 1.45 -28.44
C MET A 185 -12.79 0.53 -27.56
N VAL A 186 -13.72 -0.21 -28.19
CA VAL A 186 -14.58 -1.17 -27.47
C VAL A 186 -13.75 -2.28 -26.82
N GLY A 187 -12.77 -2.83 -27.53
CA GLY A 187 -11.84 -3.83 -27.01
C GLY A 187 -11.01 -3.29 -25.84
N SER A 188 -10.57 -2.03 -25.91
CA SER A 188 -9.82 -1.38 -24.83
C SER A 188 -10.67 -1.17 -23.58
N PHE A 189 -11.94 -0.80 -23.71
CA PHE A 189 -12.86 -0.71 -22.57
C PHE A 189 -13.06 -2.07 -21.90
N GLU A 190 -13.26 -3.13 -22.67
CA GLU A 190 -13.42 -4.47 -22.13
C GLU A 190 -12.12 -4.93 -21.43
N MET A 191 -10.96 -4.60 -22.00
CA MET A 191 -9.66 -4.92 -21.40
C MET A 191 -9.45 -4.21 -20.07
N VAL A 192 -9.86 -2.94 -19.94
CA VAL A 192 -9.84 -2.22 -18.64
C VAL A 192 -10.71 -2.95 -17.62
N ARG A 193 -11.94 -3.35 -18.00
CA ARG A 193 -12.85 -4.08 -17.10
C ARG A 193 -12.27 -5.42 -16.66
N MET A 194 -11.72 -6.19 -17.59
CA MET A 194 -11.10 -7.49 -17.30
C MET A 194 -9.88 -7.33 -16.40
N SER A 195 -8.99 -6.37 -16.70
CA SER A 195 -7.79 -6.09 -15.91
C SER A 195 -8.14 -5.65 -14.50
N HIS A 196 -9.13 -4.76 -14.34
CA HIS A 196 -9.62 -4.33 -13.03
C HIS A 196 -10.14 -5.51 -12.21
N LYS A 197 -11.01 -6.35 -12.79
CA LYS A 197 -11.55 -7.54 -12.12
C LYS A 197 -10.45 -8.53 -11.73
N SER A 198 -9.49 -8.76 -12.62
CA SER A 198 -8.35 -9.67 -12.36
C SER A 198 -7.51 -9.19 -11.19
N THR A 199 -7.19 -7.90 -11.14
CA THR A 199 -6.39 -7.32 -10.05
C THR A 199 -7.11 -7.38 -8.71
N LEU A 200 -8.41 -7.09 -8.69
CA LEU A 200 -9.22 -7.24 -7.47
C LEU A 200 -9.25 -8.69 -6.98
N ASN A 201 -9.44 -9.65 -7.89
CA ASN A 201 -9.42 -11.07 -7.54
C ASN A 201 -8.06 -11.51 -6.98
N GLN A 202 -6.96 -11.04 -7.56
CA GLN A 202 -5.60 -11.33 -7.06
C GLN A 202 -5.39 -10.76 -5.65
N MET A 203 -5.83 -9.53 -5.38
CA MET A 203 -5.75 -8.93 -4.05
C MET A 203 -6.58 -9.71 -3.02
N THR A 204 -7.82 -10.08 -3.38
CA THR A 204 -8.69 -10.87 -2.51
C THR A 204 -8.09 -12.25 -2.21
N LEU A 205 -7.59 -12.92 -3.24
CA LEU A 205 -6.97 -14.24 -3.09
C LEU A 205 -5.71 -14.17 -2.22
N LYS A 206 -4.88 -13.15 -2.40
CA LYS A 206 -3.71 -12.90 -1.55
C LYS A 206 -4.11 -12.74 -0.08
N GLN A 207 -5.14 -11.92 0.21
CA GLN A 207 -5.66 -11.75 1.57
C GLN A 207 -6.20 -13.06 2.16
N GLN A 208 -6.91 -13.86 1.35
CA GLN A 208 -7.39 -15.18 1.79
C GLN A 208 -6.24 -16.12 2.12
N PHE A 209 -5.19 -16.16 1.31
CA PHE A 209 -3.99 -16.96 1.61
C PHE A 209 -3.29 -16.50 2.89
N GLU A 210 -3.18 -15.18 3.09
CA GLU A 210 -2.60 -14.62 4.33
C GLU A 210 -3.45 -14.99 5.56
N GLN A 211 -4.77 -15.02 5.44
CA GLN A 211 -5.68 -15.46 6.51
C GLN A 211 -5.64 -16.98 6.75
N LEU A 212 -5.47 -17.79 5.70
CA LEU A 212 -5.35 -19.24 5.81
C LEU A 212 -3.99 -19.66 6.39
N ALA A 213 -2.94 -18.90 6.19
CA ALA A 213 -1.65 -19.14 6.81
C ALA A 213 -1.77 -18.81 8.31
N ARG A 214 -1.76 -19.86 9.16
CA ARG A 214 -1.86 -19.73 10.63
C ARG A 214 -0.53 -19.38 11.29
N THR A 215 0.56 -19.57 10.57
CA THR A 215 1.92 -19.42 11.09
C THR A 215 2.68 -18.31 10.38
N ASP A 216 3.55 -17.64 11.09
CA ASP A 216 4.53 -16.71 10.55
C ASP A 216 5.63 -17.51 9.82
N PRO A 217 5.88 -17.27 8.53
CA PRO A 217 6.80 -18.09 7.74
C PRO A 217 8.27 -17.92 8.15
N MET A 218 8.62 -16.85 8.84
CA MET A 218 9.99 -16.59 9.28
C MET A 218 10.31 -17.35 10.58
N THR A 219 9.41 -17.29 11.57
CA THR A 219 9.65 -17.81 12.92
C THR A 219 8.97 -19.15 13.19
N GLY A 220 8.00 -19.55 12.36
CA GLY A 220 7.17 -20.75 12.58
C GLY A 220 6.16 -20.61 13.75
N LEU A 221 6.13 -19.47 14.45
CA LEU A 221 5.11 -19.16 15.45
C LEU A 221 3.76 -18.91 14.80
N LEU A 222 2.70 -18.86 15.59
CA LEU A 222 1.41 -18.37 15.09
C LEU A 222 1.54 -16.91 14.66
N ASN A 223 0.78 -16.53 13.64
CA ASN A 223 0.78 -15.16 13.15
C ASN A 223 -0.39 -14.36 13.75
N ARG A 224 -0.38 -13.03 13.54
CA ARG A 224 -1.38 -12.09 14.02
C ARG A 224 -2.83 -12.49 13.66
N SER A 225 -3.06 -13.15 12.49
CA SER A 225 -4.42 -13.44 12.01
C SER A 225 -5.20 -14.40 12.93
N VAL A 226 -4.51 -15.25 13.67
CA VAL A 226 -5.14 -16.22 14.56
C VAL A 226 -5.33 -15.73 16.00
N LEU A 227 -4.64 -14.64 16.39
CA LEU A 227 -4.62 -14.18 17.78
C LEU A 227 -6.04 -13.86 18.29
N ALA A 228 -6.81 -13.04 17.57
CA ALA A 228 -8.13 -12.61 18.02
C ALA A 228 -9.08 -13.80 18.22
N THR A 229 -9.09 -14.73 17.26
CA THR A 229 -9.97 -15.91 17.30
C THR A 229 -9.57 -16.88 18.41
N ASP A 230 -8.26 -17.21 18.49
CA ASP A 230 -7.79 -18.19 19.47
C ASP A 230 -7.81 -17.61 20.89
N LEU A 231 -7.47 -16.32 21.08
CA LEU A 231 -7.58 -15.66 22.38
C LEU A 231 -9.04 -15.54 22.84
N ALA A 232 -9.98 -15.20 21.93
CA ALA A 232 -11.41 -15.16 22.27
C ALA A 232 -11.91 -16.52 22.75
N ARG A 233 -11.51 -17.60 22.06
CA ARG A 233 -11.85 -18.97 22.47
C ARG A 233 -11.25 -19.30 23.85
N ILE A 234 -9.98 -18.99 24.08
CA ILE A 234 -9.30 -19.24 25.37
C ILE A 234 -9.99 -18.50 26.50
N VAL A 235 -10.36 -17.22 26.29
CA VAL A 235 -11.05 -16.41 27.30
C VAL A 235 -12.46 -16.95 27.56
N ALA A 236 -13.18 -17.39 26.54
CA ALA A 236 -14.52 -17.98 26.70
C ALA A 236 -14.47 -19.34 27.44
N GLU A 237 -13.46 -20.17 27.16
CA GLU A 237 -13.31 -21.52 27.73
C GLU A 237 -12.64 -21.51 29.12
N ARG A 238 -12.16 -20.37 29.63
CA ARG A 238 -11.34 -20.29 30.86
C ARG A 238 -12.07 -20.78 32.13
N GLY A 239 -13.41 -20.73 32.18
CA GLY A 239 -14.18 -20.97 33.38
C GLY A 239 -13.78 -19.98 34.50
N GLN A 240 -13.35 -20.49 35.66
CA GLN A 240 -12.84 -19.67 36.77
C GLN A 240 -11.31 -19.45 36.71
N ALA A 241 -10.61 -20.07 35.77
CA ALA A 241 -9.15 -19.88 35.62
C ALA A 241 -8.84 -18.51 35.04
N ARG A 242 -7.65 -17.99 35.34
CA ARG A 242 -7.16 -16.75 34.74
C ARG A 242 -6.43 -17.01 33.42
N VAL A 243 -6.50 -16.05 32.53
CA VAL A 243 -5.73 -16.00 31.28
C VAL A 243 -4.86 -14.76 31.33
N VAL A 244 -3.59 -14.90 30.98
CA VAL A 244 -2.65 -13.77 31.00
C VAL A 244 -2.12 -13.53 29.60
N VAL A 245 -2.13 -12.27 29.20
CA VAL A 245 -1.55 -11.79 27.94
C VAL A 245 -0.25 -11.07 28.27
N HIS A 246 0.85 -11.54 27.69
CA HIS A 246 2.16 -10.89 27.73
C HIS A 246 2.44 -10.33 26.35
N THR A 247 2.39 -9.01 26.18
CA THR A 247 2.81 -8.32 24.96
C THR A 247 4.29 -7.97 25.09
N ILE A 248 5.11 -8.43 24.15
CA ILE A 248 6.57 -8.42 24.22
C ILE A 248 7.11 -7.65 23.02
N ASP A 249 8.06 -6.77 23.26
CA ASP A 249 8.78 -6.03 22.22
C ASP A 249 10.30 -6.11 22.52
N LEU A 250 11.09 -6.29 21.45
CA LEU A 250 12.54 -6.47 21.59
C LEU A 250 13.25 -5.12 21.61
N ASP A 251 13.82 -4.78 22.74
CA ASP A 251 14.57 -3.53 22.89
C ASP A 251 15.86 -3.57 22.04
N HIS A 252 16.11 -2.47 21.30
CA HIS A 252 17.28 -2.30 20.45
C HIS A 252 17.37 -3.22 19.21
N PHE A 253 16.29 -3.93 18.85
CA PHE A 253 16.28 -4.79 17.67
C PHE A 253 16.63 -4.02 16.38
N LYS A 254 16.10 -2.81 16.20
CA LYS A 254 16.44 -1.96 15.07
C LYS A 254 17.93 -1.64 15.04
N ALA A 255 18.55 -1.33 16.18
CA ALA A 255 19.98 -1.06 16.24
C ALA A 255 20.84 -2.29 15.87
N ALA A 256 20.37 -3.50 16.24
CA ALA A 256 21.01 -4.74 15.83
C ALA A 256 20.92 -4.93 14.29
N ASN A 257 19.73 -4.68 13.68
CA ASN A 257 19.57 -4.69 12.22
C ASN A 257 20.46 -3.67 11.52
N ASP A 258 20.52 -2.45 12.03
CA ASP A 258 21.31 -1.36 11.44
C ASP A 258 22.81 -1.66 11.52
N ARG A 259 23.27 -2.38 12.56
CA ARG A 259 24.66 -2.73 12.79
C ARG A 259 25.11 -3.98 12.05
N PHE A 260 24.29 -5.05 12.04
CA PHE A 260 24.68 -6.37 11.55
C PHE A 260 23.97 -6.79 10.27
N GLY A 261 23.01 -6.00 9.80
CA GLY A 261 22.22 -6.25 8.61
C GLY A 261 20.97 -7.11 8.85
N HIS A 262 20.01 -7.03 7.93
CA HIS A 262 18.74 -7.74 8.00
C HIS A 262 18.86 -9.27 8.10
N PRO A 263 19.81 -9.96 7.43
CA PRO A 263 19.94 -11.41 7.57
C PRO A 263 20.24 -11.85 9.01
N VAL A 264 21.06 -11.10 9.73
CA VAL A 264 21.37 -11.35 11.13
C VAL A 264 20.16 -11.05 12.02
N GLY A 265 19.41 -9.99 11.73
CA GLY A 265 18.16 -9.70 12.42
C GLY A 265 17.09 -10.78 12.23
N ASP A 266 16.98 -11.35 11.02
CA ASP A 266 16.07 -12.47 10.76
C ASP A 266 16.47 -13.73 11.54
N ALA A 267 17.78 -14.02 11.63
CA ALA A 267 18.29 -15.12 12.43
C ALA A 267 18.04 -14.88 13.94
N LEU A 268 18.19 -13.63 14.41
CA LEU A 268 17.88 -13.22 15.78
C LEU A 268 16.39 -13.46 16.11
N LEU A 269 15.48 -13.05 15.23
CA LEU A 269 14.03 -13.28 15.43
C LEU A 269 13.68 -14.78 15.50
N LYS A 270 14.34 -15.62 14.69
CA LYS A 270 14.17 -17.09 14.78
C LYS A 270 14.64 -17.65 16.11
N GLN A 271 15.77 -17.16 16.63
CA GLN A 271 16.27 -17.59 17.93
C GLN A 271 15.40 -17.08 19.07
N VAL A 272 14.88 -15.84 19.00
CA VAL A 272 13.89 -15.32 19.98
C VAL A 272 12.65 -16.21 19.97
N ALA A 273 12.11 -16.54 18.81
CA ALA A 273 10.96 -17.43 18.70
C ALA A 273 11.21 -18.80 19.34
N ALA A 274 12.36 -19.40 19.10
CA ALA A 274 12.75 -20.67 19.71
C ALA A 274 12.87 -20.57 21.26
N ARG A 275 13.41 -19.47 21.78
CA ARG A 275 13.48 -19.22 23.22
C ARG A 275 12.10 -19.04 23.85
N LEU A 276 11.20 -18.29 23.19
CA LEU A 276 9.81 -18.15 23.65
C LEU A 276 9.07 -19.49 23.68
N GLN A 277 9.28 -20.34 22.66
CA GLN A 277 8.74 -21.70 22.66
C GLN A 277 9.29 -22.55 23.81
N GLY A 278 10.57 -22.42 24.15
CA GLY A 278 11.19 -23.12 25.27
C GLY A 278 10.68 -22.66 26.65
N VAL A 279 10.22 -21.41 26.78
CA VAL A 279 9.64 -20.84 28.00
C VAL A 279 8.16 -21.21 28.15
N ALA A 280 7.39 -21.28 27.06
CA ALA A 280 5.96 -21.57 27.08
C ALA A 280 5.65 -23.02 27.48
N ARG A 281 4.50 -23.22 28.11
CA ARG A 281 3.99 -24.56 28.45
C ARG A 281 3.16 -25.11 27.28
N GLN A 282 2.96 -26.41 27.29
CA GLN A 282 2.02 -27.04 26.36
C GLN A 282 0.62 -26.44 26.58
N GLY A 283 0.05 -25.87 25.49
CA GLY A 283 -1.24 -25.21 25.53
C GLY A 283 -1.20 -23.68 25.62
N ASP A 284 -0.06 -23.06 25.97
CA ASP A 284 0.11 -21.62 25.81
C ASP A 284 0.14 -21.24 24.33
N LEU A 285 -0.26 -20.01 24.02
CA LEU A 285 -0.30 -19.50 22.66
C LEU A 285 0.86 -18.52 22.47
N ILE A 286 1.67 -18.70 21.43
CA ILE A 286 2.73 -17.75 21.08
C ILE A 286 2.47 -17.25 19.66
N VAL A 287 2.40 -15.93 19.54
CA VAL A 287 2.07 -15.23 18.28
C VAL A 287 3.15 -14.21 18.00
N ARG A 288 3.59 -14.12 16.74
CA ARG A 288 4.34 -12.98 16.26
C ARG A 288 3.38 -11.99 15.62
N MET A 289 3.39 -10.74 16.10
CA MET A 289 2.52 -9.68 15.61
C MET A 289 3.05 -9.02 14.33
N GLY A 290 4.37 -8.96 14.19
CA GLY A 290 5.11 -8.38 13.09
C GLY A 290 6.38 -7.70 13.60
N GLY A 291 7.40 -7.52 12.73
CA GLY A 291 8.66 -6.92 13.18
C GLY A 291 9.27 -7.66 14.35
N ASP A 292 9.44 -6.96 15.46
CA ASP A 292 10.03 -7.37 16.74
C ASP A 292 9.00 -7.57 17.87
N GLU A 293 7.69 -7.59 17.52
CA GLU A 293 6.59 -7.72 18.48
C GLU A 293 6.07 -9.16 18.57
N PHE A 294 5.92 -9.68 19.81
CA PHE A 294 5.40 -11.00 20.10
C PHE A 294 4.31 -10.94 21.19
N ILE A 295 3.40 -11.89 21.17
CA ILE A 295 2.42 -12.08 22.25
C ILE A 295 2.50 -13.52 22.74
N LEU A 296 2.59 -13.70 24.07
CA LEU A 296 2.43 -14.98 24.73
C LEU A 296 1.15 -14.95 25.58
N VAL A 297 0.24 -15.88 25.32
CA VAL A 297 -0.99 -16.06 26.09
C VAL A 297 -0.83 -17.29 26.97
N GLN A 298 -0.80 -17.04 28.27
CA GLN A 298 -0.68 -18.09 29.29
C GLN A 298 -2.06 -18.50 29.77
N LYS A 299 -2.34 -19.80 29.70
CA LYS A 299 -3.63 -20.37 30.11
C LYS A 299 -3.60 -20.91 31.53
N SER A 300 -4.77 -20.96 32.18
CA SER A 300 -4.99 -21.63 33.45
C SER A 300 -4.02 -21.17 34.53
N VAL A 301 -3.95 -19.85 34.69
CA VAL A 301 -3.05 -19.19 35.64
C VAL A 301 -3.73 -19.08 37.04
N SER A 302 -3.00 -19.37 38.12
CA SER A 302 -3.53 -19.29 39.47
C SER A 302 -3.67 -17.85 39.98
N GLY A 303 -2.80 -16.93 39.51
CA GLY A 303 -2.81 -15.53 39.92
C GLY A 303 -1.63 -14.73 39.37
N ARG A 304 -1.45 -13.53 39.94
CA ARG A 304 -0.40 -12.59 39.56
C ARG A 304 1.01 -13.17 39.64
N ASP A 305 1.29 -13.95 40.73
CA ASP A 305 2.63 -14.55 40.96
C ASP A 305 3.04 -15.51 39.84
N ASP A 306 2.06 -16.26 39.26
CA ASP A 306 2.31 -17.14 38.12
C ASP A 306 2.64 -16.34 36.85
N ALA A 307 1.92 -15.24 36.62
CA ALA A 307 2.17 -14.32 35.51
C ALA A 307 3.54 -13.66 35.64
N GLU A 308 3.91 -13.23 36.85
CA GLU A 308 5.22 -12.63 37.15
C GLU A 308 6.37 -13.60 36.89
N ARG A 309 6.24 -14.84 37.36
CA ARG A 309 7.25 -15.90 37.12
C ARG A 309 7.43 -16.14 35.62
N MET A 310 6.36 -16.14 34.85
CA MET A 310 6.43 -16.28 33.40
C MET A 310 7.13 -15.07 32.78
N ALA A 311 6.77 -13.86 33.16
CA ALA A 311 7.39 -12.64 32.66
C ALA A 311 8.90 -12.60 32.96
N LYS A 312 9.32 -12.97 34.14
CA LYS A 312 10.75 -13.11 34.51
C LYS A 312 11.46 -14.11 33.59
N ARG A 313 10.88 -15.30 33.39
CA ARG A 313 11.44 -16.34 32.51
C ARG A 313 11.55 -15.87 31.08
N ILE A 314 10.51 -15.17 30.56
CA ILE A 314 10.54 -14.57 29.21
C ILE A 314 11.69 -13.56 29.12
N PHE A 315 11.75 -12.62 30.06
CA PHE A 315 12.77 -11.58 30.11
C PHE A 315 14.18 -12.16 30.16
N GLU A 316 14.46 -13.07 31.08
CA GLU A 316 15.76 -13.73 31.24
C GLU A 316 16.17 -14.51 29.98
N SER A 317 15.22 -15.26 29.40
CA SER A 317 15.48 -16.06 28.19
C SER A 317 15.75 -15.22 26.98
N VAL A 318 14.94 -14.15 26.77
CA VAL A 318 15.07 -13.28 25.57
C VAL A 318 16.28 -12.37 25.69
N SER A 319 16.62 -11.88 26.88
CA SER A 319 17.77 -10.98 27.13
C SER A 319 19.11 -11.70 27.22
N ALA A 320 19.13 -13.03 27.27
CA ALA A 320 20.38 -13.78 27.25
C ALA A 320 21.13 -13.57 25.91
N PRO A 321 22.50 -13.57 25.92
CA PRO A 321 23.28 -13.36 24.71
C PRO A 321 22.92 -14.34 23.56
N TYR A 322 22.98 -13.86 22.33
CA TYR A 322 22.79 -14.63 21.11
C TYR A 322 24.11 -14.70 20.35
N CYS A 323 24.48 -15.90 19.87
CA CYS A 323 25.59 -16.08 18.98
C CYS A 323 25.06 -16.35 17.56
N ILE A 324 25.26 -15.43 16.63
CA ILE A 324 24.78 -15.49 15.24
C ILE A 324 25.92 -15.07 14.33
N ASP A 325 26.35 -15.95 13.42
CA ASP A 325 27.43 -15.70 12.45
C ASP A 325 28.67 -15.06 13.10
N ASP A 326 29.19 -15.65 14.19
CA ASP A 326 30.33 -15.18 14.99
C ASP A 326 30.12 -13.81 15.70
N HIS A 327 28.90 -13.31 15.76
CA HIS A 327 28.54 -12.09 16.48
C HIS A 327 27.82 -12.41 17.79
N ASP A 328 28.35 -11.88 18.89
CA ASP A 328 27.64 -11.87 20.17
C ASP A 328 26.70 -10.66 20.23
N ILE A 329 25.40 -10.94 20.21
CA ILE A 329 24.33 -9.93 20.20
C ILE A 329 23.58 -9.98 21.51
N VAL A 330 23.44 -8.85 22.15
CA VAL A 330 22.61 -8.69 23.35
C VAL A 330 21.49 -7.71 23.03
N ILE A 331 20.26 -8.14 23.25
CA ILE A 331 19.05 -7.30 23.14
C ILE A 331 18.31 -7.37 24.47
N GLY A 332 17.47 -6.36 24.74
CA GLY A 332 16.53 -6.38 25.86
C GLY A 332 15.14 -6.85 25.41
N ALA A 333 14.24 -6.90 26.37
CA ALA A 333 12.81 -7.08 26.13
C ALA A 333 12.00 -6.20 27.06
N SER A 334 10.98 -5.55 26.51
CA SER A 334 9.94 -4.86 27.27
C SER A 334 8.67 -5.69 27.22
N ILE A 335 8.00 -5.89 28.35
CA ILE A 335 6.84 -6.79 28.48
C ILE A 335 5.69 -6.06 29.19
N GLY A 336 4.55 -5.96 28.53
CA GLY A 336 3.30 -5.51 29.12
C GLY A 336 2.39 -6.68 29.47
N ILE A 337 1.77 -6.69 30.64
CA ILE A 337 1.02 -7.84 31.17
C ILE A 337 -0.41 -7.43 31.51
N ALA A 338 -1.38 -8.15 30.97
CA ALA A 338 -2.80 -8.01 31.33
C ALA A 338 -3.39 -9.37 31.74
N ILE A 339 -4.21 -9.38 32.79
CA ILE A 339 -4.81 -10.59 33.39
C ILE A 339 -6.33 -10.55 33.25
N SER A 340 -6.92 -11.55 32.60
CA SER A 340 -8.36 -11.76 32.60
C SER A 340 -8.78 -12.58 33.84
N PRO A 341 -9.89 -12.18 34.52
CA PRO A 341 -10.84 -11.10 34.19
C PRO A 341 -10.44 -9.71 34.72
N ASP A 342 -9.39 -9.60 35.55
CA ASP A 342 -9.07 -8.42 36.38
C ASP A 342 -8.81 -7.17 35.49
N ASP A 343 -8.14 -7.34 34.33
CA ASP A 343 -7.85 -6.26 33.36
C ASP A 343 -8.81 -6.23 32.17
N GLY A 344 -9.79 -7.13 32.13
CA GLY A 344 -10.80 -7.21 31.09
C GLY A 344 -11.21 -8.63 30.73
N GLU A 345 -12.40 -8.74 30.12
CA GLU A 345 -12.97 -10.02 29.71
C GLU A 345 -13.06 -10.16 28.17
N THR A 346 -12.68 -9.13 27.43
CA THR A 346 -12.65 -9.16 25.96
C THR A 346 -11.24 -9.13 25.44
N VAL A 347 -11.04 -9.63 24.22
CA VAL A 347 -9.75 -9.62 23.53
C VAL A 347 -9.20 -8.21 23.40
N GLU A 348 -10.07 -7.27 22.99
CA GLU A 348 -9.71 -5.88 22.77
C GLU A 348 -9.27 -5.19 24.06
N ALA A 349 -9.96 -5.46 25.16
CA ALA A 349 -9.62 -4.90 26.47
C ALA A 349 -8.26 -5.41 26.96
N LEU A 350 -8.01 -6.72 26.86
CA LEU A 350 -6.77 -7.34 27.29
C LEU A 350 -5.57 -6.87 26.48
N LEU A 351 -5.71 -6.83 25.14
CA LEU A 351 -4.64 -6.34 24.25
C LEU A 351 -4.38 -4.85 24.50
N SER A 352 -5.41 -4.01 24.57
CA SER A 352 -5.23 -2.58 24.85
C SER A 352 -4.57 -2.30 26.21
N ARG A 353 -4.88 -3.11 27.24
CA ARG A 353 -4.28 -2.96 28.56
C ARG A 353 -2.84 -3.46 28.61
N SER A 354 -2.53 -4.58 27.97
CA SER A 354 -1.17 -5.07 27.86
C SER A 354 -0.27 -4.15 27.04
N ASP A 355 -0.80 -3.53 25.95
CA ASP A 355 -0.05 -2.55 25.16
C ASP A 355 0.28 -1.28 25.95
N LYS A 356 -0.65 -0.77 26.77
CA LYS A 356 -0.37 0.36 27.67
C LYS A 356 0.72 0.01 28.67
N ALA A 357 0.67 -1.19 29.25
CA ALA A 357 1.69 -1.66 30.16
C ALA A 357 3.05 -1.84 29.47
N LEU A 358 3.05 -2.31 28.23
CA LEU A 358 4.27 -2.40 27.41
C LEU A 358 4.89 -1.01 27.16
N TYR A 359 4.07 -0.01 26.86
CA TYR A 359 4.56 1.36 26.71
C TYR A 359 5.30 1.87 27.94
N GLU A 360 4.77 1.62 29.13
CA GLU A 360 5.45 1.97 30.41
C GLU A 360 6.72 1.14 30.64
N ALA A 361 6.70 -0.16 30.29
CA ALA A 361 7.91 -0.97 30.37
C ALA A 361 9.05 -0.44 29.50
N LYS A 362 8.73 0.06 28.29
CA LYS A 362 9.71 0.72 27.40
C LYS A 362 10.27 2.03 27.99
N THR A 363 9.45 2.82 28.69
CA THR A 363 9.93 4.05 29.37
C THR A 363 10.89 3.76 30.51
N LEU A 364 10.72 2.61 31.16
CA LEU A 364 11.62 2.10 32.22
C LEU A 364 12.89 1.43 31.68
N ARG A 365 13.06 1.40 30.33
CA ARG A 365 14.20 0.80 29.61
C ARG A 365 14.33 -0.72 29.79
N GLY A 366 13.21 -1.42 29.69
CA GLY A 366 13.15 -2.89 29.75
C GLY A 366 12.54 -3.42 31.04
N GLY A 367 12.27 -4.73 31.03
CA GLY A 367 11.60 -5.41 32.15
C GLY A 367 10.12 -5.66 31.86
N PHE A 368 9.29 -5.74 32.88
CA PHE A 368 7.86 -5.99 32.71
C PHE A 368 7.01 -5.12 33.63
N VAL A 369 5.82 -4.75 33.14
CA VAL A 369 4.83 -3.94 33.84
C VAL A 369 3.46 -4.61 33.73
N PHE A 370 2.72 -4.64 34.85
CA PHE A 370 1.33 -5.08 34.89
C PHE A 370 0.39 -3.93 34.60
N ALA A 371 -0.68 -4.19 33.83
CA ALA A 371 -1.72 -3.21 33.57
C ALA A 371 -2.38 -2.68 34.84
N GLN A 372 -2.49 -3.49 35.89
CA GLN A 372 -3.02 -3.10 37.20
C GLN A 372 -2.16 -2.03 37.89
N ASP A 373 -0.86 -2.03 37.65
CA ASP A 373 0.08 -1.12 38.33
C ASP A 373 0.04 0.29 37.68
N LEU A 374 -0.51 0.44 36.47
CA LEU A 374 -0.60 1.74 35.77
C LEU A 374 -1.39 2.79 36.55
N ALA A 375 -2.38 2.38 37.32
CA ALA A 375 -3.19 3.30 38.14
C ALA A 375 -2.41 3.88 39.37
N SER A 376 -1.34 3.22 39.78
CA SER A 376 -0.50 3.61 40.94
C SER A 376 0.81 4.28 40.51
N MET A 377 1.18 4.25 39.24
CA MET A 377 2.37 4.90 38.72
C MET A 377 2.15 6.42 38.61
N PRO A 378 3.09 7.26 39.06
CA PRO A 378 3.01 8.68 38.83
C PRO A 378 3.05 8.93 37.32
N SER A 379 2.06 9.69 36.80
CA SER A 379 2.01 10.09 35.37
C SER A 379 3.36 10.70 34.99
N ALA A 380 4.11 10.02 34.12
CA ALA A 380 5.29 10.61 33.53
C ALA A 380 4.84 11.86 32.76
N ALA A 381 5.25 13.05 33.21
CA ALA A 381 5.03 14.28 32.47
C ALA A 381 5.62 14.15 31.07
N PRO A 382 4.95 14.64 30.03
CA PRO A 382 5.51 14.61 28.67
C PRO A 382 6.88 15.29 28.71
N ALA A 383 7.90 14.60 28.21
CA ALA A 383 9.27 15.12 28.11
C ALA A 383 9.19 16.46 27.34
N GLY A 384 9.52 17.54 28.05
CA GLY A 384 9.39 18.90 27.60
C GLY A 384 10.13 19.10 26.26
N GLU A 385 9.44 19.71 25.33
CA GLU A 385 10.04 20.35 24.17
C GLU A 385 11.10 21.33 24.66
N THR A 386 12.35 21.01 24.39
CA THR A 386 13.46 21.95 24.63
C THR A 386 13.32 23.10 23.64
N PRO A 387 13.17 24.36 24.08
CA PRO A 387 13.09 25.48 23.15
C PRO A 387 14.44 25.65 22.43
N VAL A 388 14.39 25.59 21.11
CA VAL A 388 15.51 25.94 20.23
C VAL A 388 15.83 27.43 20.45
N HIS A 389 16.85 27.69 21.23
CA HIS A 389 17.43 29.04 21.33
C HIS A 389 17.99 29.43 19.96
N GLN A 390 17.37 30.47 19.36
CA GLN A 390 17.98 31.32 18.37
C GLN A 390 19.35 31.82 18.88
N ARG A 391 20.42 31.55 18.15
CA ARG A 391 21.64 32.34 18.20
C ARG A 391 21.82 32.97 16.84
N ALA A 392 21.55 34.28 16.83
CA ALA A 392 22.07 35.24 15.87
C ALA A 392 23.55 35.50 16.20
N ALA A 393 24.42 35.37 15.22
CA ALA A 393 25.56 36.23 14.88
C ALA A 393 26.19 35.66 13.58
#